data_061a8f5a371004390cd47026d6635e43
#
_entry.id   061a8f5a371004390cd47026d6635e43
#
_cell.length_a   1.000
_cell.length_b   1.000
_cell.length_c   1.000
_cell.angle_alpha   90.00
_cell.angle_beta   90.00
_cell.angle_gamma   90.00
#
_symmetry.space_group_name_H-M   'P 1'
#
loop_
_entity.id
_entity.type
_entity.pdbx_description
1 polymer ?
#
loop_
_entity_poly.entity_id
_entity_poly.type
_entity_poly.pdbx_seq_one_letter_code
_entity_poly.pdbx_strand_id
1 'polypeptide(L)'
;MVASIFVWASCQLSQADPPKGYYATASDKTGIELRSALHNIIDDHRVIKYSSKNPDTADALAKLDADPKDSNSVILIYSRRSEPISNFGTSTGWNREHLWPNSYGIDKRGPAYSDLHNLRPADASVNSARSNKIYDTSDTSDAKYQKPGHPEAQLTSDDTDSWEPPADVRGEIARAAFYMDVRYSGDKANENDLKLTNDLSEISSASVFFGRLDTLLEWHIADPVDNDERVRNDLVYSDYQKNRNPFVDHPEWVVAIYAPPKSQFRLSNPKARDGMIATPGSPPVLVQSFHFDIELARPGKFVVLKSTDLVHWVEAKQSVSGVLRAEFPRDEPRCFFRVQQRPDGD
;
A
#
# COMPACT_ATOMS: atom_id res chain seq x y z
N MET A 1 48.64 -26.89 5.57
CA MET A 1 47.40 -26.33 4.97
C MET A 1 46.50 -25.88 6.07
N VAL A 2 46.41 -24.57 6.30
CA VAL A 2 45.51 -23.97 7.31
C VAL A 2 44.25 -23.53 6.56
N ALA A 3 43.13 -24.18 6.82
CA ALA A 3 41.86 -23.81 6.23
C ALA A 3 41.26 -22.61 7.03
N SER A 4 41.23 -21.44 6.43
CA SER A 4 40.53 -20.27 7.00
C SER A 4 39.04 -20.43 6.75
N ILE A 5 38.28 -20.63 7.80
CA ILE A 5 36.81 -20.61 7.76
C ILE A 5 36.38 -19.14 7.83
N PHE A 6 35.89 -18.60 6.71
CA PHE A 6 35.19 -17.32 6.69
C PHE A 6 33.75 -17.52 7.22
N VAL A 7 33.50 -17.11 8.42
CA VAL A 7 32.13 -16.98 8.94
C VAL A 7 31.55 -15.68 8.38
N TRP A 8 30.64 -15.78 7.43
CA TRP A 8 29.80 -14.67 7.03
C TRP A 8 28.76 -14.45 8.12
N ALA A 9 28.97 -13.46 8.97
CA ALA A 9 27.92 -12.94 9.82
C ALA A 9 26.98 -12.11 8.91
N SER A 10 25.88 -12.71 8.46
CA SER A 10 24.76 -11.93 7.94
C SER A 10 24.20 -11.12 9.11
N CYS A 11 24.46 -9.82 9.09
CA CYS A 11 23.75 -8.90 9.96
C CYS A 11 22.29 -8.85 9.47
N GLN A 12 21.46 -9.77 9.97
CA GLN A 12 20.03 -9.61 9.87
C GLN A 12 19.70 -8.41 10.76
N LEU A 13 19.40 -7.28 10.14
CA LEU A 13 18.72 -6.17 10.83
C LEU A 13 17.45 -6.79 11.43
N SER A 14 17.41 -6.89 12.74
CA SER A 14 16.25 -7.35 13.46
C SER A 14 15.10 -6.42 13.09
N GLN A 15 14.07 -6.96 12.48
CA GLN A 15 12.81 -6.26 12.27
C GLN A 15 12.34 -5.77 13.63
N ALA A 16 12.24 -4.45 13.81
CA ALA A 16 11.74 -3.89 15.05
C ALA A 16 10.20 -3.94 14.98
N ASP A 17 9.63 -4.81 15.79
CA ASP A 17 8.17 -4.81 16.00
C ASP A 17 7.73 -3.43 16.54
N PRO A 18 6.48 -3.02 16.29
CA PRO A 18 5.93 -1.85 16.93
C PRO A 18 6.12 -1.91 18.46
N PRO A 19 6.39 -0.79 19.14
CA PRO A 19 6.53 -0.79 20.57
C PRO A 19 5.36 -1.51 21.25
N LYS A 20 5.64 -2.28 22.29
CA LYS A 20 4.61 -3.05 23.00
C LYS A 20 3.44 -2.16 23.39
N GLY A 21 2.24 -2.52 22.93
CA GLY A 21 1.02 -1.78 23.19
C GLY A 21 0.78 -0.56 22.29
N TYR A 22 1.63 -0.29 21.30
CA TYR A 22 1.48 0.85 20.38
C TYR A 22 0.08 0.88 19.73
N TYR A 23 -0.45 -0.27 19.33
CA TYR A 23 -1.78 -0.41 18.74
C TYR A 23 -2.84 -0.95 19.71
N ALA A 24 -2.65 -0.89 21.03
CA ALA A 24 -3.57 -1.51 21.99
C ALA A 24 -5.02 -1.00 21.88
N THR A 25 -5.23 0.28 21.54
CA THR A 25 -6.58 0.86 21.40
C THR A 25 -7.26 0.51 20.07
N ALA A 26 -6.52 -0.04 19.11
CA ALA A 26 -7.04 -0.48 17.81
C ALA A 26 -7.38 -1.97 17.77
N SER A 27 -6.90 -2.75 18.75
CA SER A 27 -7.15 -4.18 18.84
C SER A 27 -8.64 -4.48 18.83
N ASP A 28 -9.05 -5.54 18.10
CA ASP A 28 -10.43 -6.02 17.98
C ASP A 28 -11.45 -5.04 17.37
N LYS A 29 -10.99 -3.92 16.81
CA LYS A 29 -11.84 -2.95 16.11
C LYS A 29 -11.86 -3.22 14.60
N THR A 30 -12.95 -2.75 13.95
CA THR A 30 -13.13 -2.81 12.48
C THR A 30 -13.83 -1.56 11.98
N GLY A 31 -13.79 -1.32 10.66
CA GLY A 31 -14.50 -0.22 10.03
C GLY A 31 -14.14 1.15 10.62
N ILE A 32 -15.16 1.96 10.86
CA ILE A 32 -14.97 3.35 11.34
C ILE A 32 -14.35 3.42 12.75
N GLU A 33 -14.60 2.43 13.60
CA GLU A 33 -14.01 2.40 14.94
C GLU A 33 -12.50 2.11 14.88
N LEU A 34 -12.08 1.21 13.99
CA LEU A 34 -10.67 0.94 13.73
C LEU A 34 -10.00 2.17 13.12
N ARG A 35 -10.61 2.78 12.09
CA ARG A 35 -10.11 4.01 11.45
C ARG A 35 -9.87 5.11 12.48
N SER A 36 -10.86 5.37 13.36
CA SER A 36 -10.75 6.39 14.41
C SER A 36 -9.68 6.06 15.46
N ALA A 37 -9.56 4.79 15.85
CA ALA A 37 -8.53 4.37 16.81
C ALA A 37 -7.12 4.51 16.20
N LEU A 38 -6.94 4.15 14.93
CA LEU A 38 -5.65 4.33 14.24
C LEU A 38 -5.31 5.80 14.07
N HIS A 39 -6.27 6.65 13.69
CA HIS A 39 -6.06 8.09 13.64
C HIS A 39 -5.48 8.62 14.95
N ASN A 40 -6.13 8.31 16.08
CA ASN A 40 -5.67 8.75 17.41
C ASN A 40 -4.29 8.20 17.84
N ILE A 41 -3.83 7.08 17.25
CA ILE A 41 -2.51 6.50 17.52
C ILE A 41 -1.42 7.20 16.71
N ILE A 42 -1.71 7.51 15.45
CA ILE A 42 -0.71 8.03 14.50
C ILE A 42 -0.76 9.54 14.33
N ASP A 43 -1.71 10.17 14.95
CA ASP A 43 -1.82 11.63 15.07
C ASP A 43 -0.64 12.21 15.87
N ASP A 44 -0.50 13.52 15.96
CA ASP A 44 0.55 14.20 16.76
C ASP A 44 2.01 13.76 16.49
N HIS A 45 2.31 13.30 15.26
CA HIS A 45 3.68 12.95 14.93
C HIS A 45 4.63 14.18 14.99
N ARG A 46 5.90 13.93 15.21
CA ARG A 46 6.92 14.99 15.16
C ARG A 46 7.10 15.48 13.72
N VAL A 47 6.73 16.71 13.43
CA VAL A 47 6.85 17.32 12.10
C VAL A 47 8.32 17.60 11.77
N ILE A 48 8.79 17.08 10.65
CA ILE A 48 10.10 17.37 10.08
C ILE A 48 9.97 18.57 9.15
N LYS A 49 10.92 19.49 9.18
CA LYS A 49 10.89 20.64 8.26
C LYS A 49 11.05 20.19 6.80
N TYR A 50 10.18 20.67 5.93
CA TYR A 50 10.29 20.34 4.50
C TYR A 50 11.60 20.83 3.90
N SER A 51 12.05 22.05 4.23
CA SER A 51 13.33 22.59 3.83
C SER A 51 13.95 23.39 4.96
N SER A 52 15.20 23.13 5.28
CA SER A 52 15.95 23.88 6.30
C SER A 52 17.47 23.77 6.06
N LYS A 53 18.24 24.58 6.81
CA LYS A 53 19.72 24.45 6.84
C LYS A 53 20.18 23.31 7.78
N ASN A 54 19.31 22.86 8.68
CA ASN A 54 19.50 21.67 9.51
C ASN A 54 18.91 20.48 8.79
N PRO A 55 19.07 19.25 9.27
CA PRO A 55 18.40 18.09 8.68
C PRO A 55 16.93 18.38 8.39
N ASP A 56 16.52 18.11 7.14
CA ASP A 56 15.18 18.30 6.64
C ASP A 56 14.63 17.00 6.00
N THR A 57 13.54 17.09 5.27
CA THR A 57 12.94 15.90 4.64
C THR A 57 13.82 15.30 3.54
N ALA A 58 14.68 16.06 2.87
CA ALA A 58 15.60 15.50 1.86
C ALA A 58 16.71 14.67 2.54
N ASP A 59 17.26 15.17 3.66
CA ASP A 59 18.21 14.39 4.45
C ASP A 59 17.58 13.11 5.03
N ALA A 60 16.31 13.20 5.44
CA ALA A 60 15.58 12.02 5.91
C ALA A 60 15.38 10.99 4.79
N LEU A 61 14.93 11.41 3.60
CA LEU A 61 14.74 10.54 2.44
C LEU A 61 16.07 9.90 1.99
N ALA A 62 17.17 10.63 2.04
CA ALA A 62 18.50 10.11 1.72
C ALA A 62 18.87 8.90 2.61
N LYS A 63 18.35 8.82 3.82
CA LYS A 63 18.56 7.70 4.74
C LYS A 63 17.48 6.63 4.63
N LEU A 64 16.20 7.04 4.52
CA LEU A 64 15.05 6.14 4.49
C LEU A 64 14.97 5.30 3.23
N ASP A 65 15.39 5.89 2.11
CA ASP A 65 15.31 5.32 0.77
C ASP A 65 16.72 5.10 0.17
N ALA A 66 17.73 4.90 1.04
CA ALA A 66 19.12 4.65 0.64
C ALA A 66 19.23 3.38 -0.21
N ASP A 67 20.07 3.41 -1.23
CA ASP A 67 20.42 2.21 -1.98
C ASP A 67 21.19 1.23 -1.06
N PRO A 68 20.71 0.01 -0.83
CA PRO A 68 21.40 -0.97 0.00
C PRO A 68 22.79 -1.37 -0.53
N LYS A 69 23.09 -1.05 -1.80
CA LYS A 69 24.38 -1.34 -2.45
C LYS A 69 25.32 -0.12 -2.45
N ASP A 70 24.79 1.08 -2.28
CA ASP A 70 25.56 2.32 -2.26
C ASP A 70 24.93 3.35 -1.32
N SER A 71 25.46 3.47 -0.12
CA SER A 71 24.95 4.39 0.91
C SER A 71 25.04 5.88 0.55
N ASN A 72 25.68 6.24 -0.56
CA ASN A 72 25.72 7.62 -1.09
C ASN A 72 24.65 7.88 -2.15
N SER A 73 23.77 6.92 -2.38
CA SER A 73 22.69 6.97 -3.36
C SER A 73 21.34 6.61 -2.76
N VAL A 74 20.26 7.01 -3.41
CA VAL A 74 18.87 6.67 -3.09
C VAL A 74 18.24 5.87 -4.21
N ILE A 75 17.28 5.01 -3.89
CA ILE A 75 16.44 4.35 -4.89
C ILE A 75 15.23 5.22 -5.20
N LEU A 76 15.06 5.59 -6.46
CA LEU A 76 13.97 6.45 -6.91
C LEU A 76 12.68 5.64 -7.11
N ILE A 77 11.57 6.14 -6.58
CA ILE A 77 10.31 5.38 -6.48
C ILE A 77 9.74 4.90 -7.83
N TYR A 78 9.81 5.69 -8.89
CA TYR A 78 9.22 5.34 -10.20
C TYR A 78 10.20 4.72 -11.18
N SER A 79 11.44 5.20 -11.23
CA SER A 79 12.47 4.68 -12.13
C SER A 79 13.15 3.42 -11.58
N ARG A 80 13.07 3.19 -10.28
CA ARG A 80 13.77 2.10 -9.54
C ARG A 80 15.28 2.13 -9.72
N ARG A 81 15.84 3.20 -10.25
CA ARG A 81 17.29 3.39 -10.37
C ARG A 81 17.90 3.99 -9.11
N SER A 82 19.16 3.68 -8.91
CA SER A 82 20.00 4.32 -7.90
C SER A 82 20.43 5.70 -8.40
N GLU A 83 20.35 6.72 -7.55
CA GLU A 83 20.70 8.10 -7.87
C GLU A 83 21.53 8.71 -6.74
N PRO A 84 22.68 9.35 -7.02
CA PRO A 84 23.50 9.99 -5.99
C PRO A 84 22.72 11.00 -5.15
N ILE A 85 22.87 10.93 -3.81
CA ILE A 85 22.24 11.87 -2.87
C ILE A 85 22.61 13.33 -3.23
N SER A 86 23.85 13.56 -3.68
CA SER A 86 24.34 14.89 -4.08
C SER A 86 23.59 15.54 -5.24
N ASN A 87 22.82 14.76 -6.02
CA ASN A 87 22.03 15.25 -7.15
C ASN A 87 20.64 15.76 -6.74
N PHE A 88 20.36 15.83 -5.43
CA PHE A 88 19.11 16.40 -4.94
C PHE A 88 18.90 17.84 -5.43
N GLY A 89 17.70 18.12 -5.95
CA GLY A 89 17.27 19.44 -6.38
C GLY A 89 17.86 19.90 -7.73
N THR A 90 18.61 19.06 -8.42
CA THR A 90 19.07 19.35 -9.79
C THR A 90 18.00 18.91 -10.80
N SER A 91 18.02 19.50 -12.00
CA SER A 91 17.05 19.21 -13.06
C SER A 91 17.16 17.79 -13.63
N THR A 92 18.33 17.17 -13.52
CA THR A 92 18.65 15.82 -13.99
C THR A 92 18.80 14.80 -12.85
N GLY A 93 18.62 15.24 -11.62
CA GLY A 93 18.72 14.41 -10.43
C GLY A 93 17.34 14.06 -9.87
N TRP A 94 17.23 14.15 -8.55
CA TRP A 94 16.01 13.76 -7.85
C TRP A 94 15.45 14.90 -6.98
N ASN A 95 14.16 14.78 -6.70
CA ASN A 95 13.44 15.66 -5.79
C ASN A 95 12.46 14.86 -4.91
N ARG A 96 11.75 15.57 -4.04
CA ARG A 96 10.72 15.00 -3.18
C ARG A 96 9.42 14.83 -3.95
N GLU A 97 9.00 13.60 -4.10
CA GLU A 97 7.68 13.24 -4.61
C GLU A 97 6.68 13.19 -3.47
N HIS A 98 5.53 13.82 -3.64
CA HIS A 98 4.37 13.63 -2.79
C HIS A 98 3.48 12.55 -3.41
N LEU A 99 3.47 11.35 -2.85
CA LEU A 99 2.63 10.25 -3.35
C LEU A 99 1.16 10.64 -3.38
N TRP A 100 0.63 11.18 -2.30
CA TRP A 100 -0.59 11.98 -2.32
C TRP A 100 -0.20 13.39 -2.74
N PRO A 101 -0.59 13.84 -3.94
CA PRO A 101 -0.15 15.13 -4.45
C PRO A 101 -0.58 16.29 -3.58
N ASN A 102 0.30 17.26 -3.41
CA ASN A 102 -0.01 18.42 -2.56
C ASN A 102 -1.16 19.29 -3.09
N SER A 103 -1.50 19.19 -4.37
CA SER A 103 -2.64 19.87 -4.97
C SER A 103 -4.00 19.32 -4.51
N TYR A 104 -4.03 18.14 -3.89
CA TYR A 104 -5.25 17.53 -3.38
C TYR A 104 -5.31 17.67 -1.85
N GLY A 105 -5.64 18.88 -1.41
CA GLY A 105 -5.96 19.19 -0.03
C GLY A 105 -4.79 19.32 0.95
N ILE A 106 -3.52 19.18 0.53
CA ILE A 106 -2.40 19.34 1.45
C ILE A 106 -2.04 20.83 1.61
N ASP A 107 -2.24 21.38 2.83
CA ASP A 107 -1.74 22.71 3.17
C ASP A 107 -0.23 22.68 3.36
N LYS A 108 0.49 23.55 2.65
CA LYS A 108 1.96 23.67 2.74
C LYS A 108 2.48 24.09 4.12
N ARG A 109 1.60 24.60 4.98
CA ARG A 109 1.91 24.98 6.38
C ARG A 109 1.61 23.84 7.36
N GLY A 110 0.85 22.83 6.92
CA GLY A 110 0.44 21.70 7.74
C GLY A 110 1.47 20.57 7.73
N PRO A 111 1.32 19.62 8.66
CA PRO A 111 2.23 18.49 8.81
C PRO A 111 2.21 17.55 7.60
N ALA A 112 1.10 17.46 6.87
CA ALA A 112 0.94 16.61 5.69
C ALA A 112 1.96 16.92 4.57
N TYR A 113 2.40 18.19 4.49
CA TYR A 113 3.34 18.62 3.45
C TYR A 113 4.75 18.05 3.63
N SER A 114 5.13 17.68 4.84
CA SER A 114 6.45 17.14 5.14
C SER A 114 6.41 15.72 5.72
N ASP A 115 5.26 15.05 5.60
CA ASP A 115 5.07 13.70 6.15
C ASP A 115 5.91 12.67 5.37
N LEU A 116 6.83 11.99 6.08
CA LEU A 116 7.77 11.04 5.49
C LEU A 116 7.09 9.75 5.02
N HIS A 117 5.87 9.44 5.50
CA HIS A 117 5.07 8.34 4.96
C HIS A 117 4.47 8.67 3.59
N ASN A 118 4.37 9.97 3.24
CA ASN A 118 3.91 10.45 1.94
C ASN A 118 5.03 10.87 0.99
N LEU A 119 6.25 11.09 1.49
CA LEU A 119 7.37 11.58 0.68
C LEU A 119 8.27 10.44 0.23
N ARG A 120 8.68 10.48 -1.05
CA ARG A 120 9.67 9.57 -1.66
C ARG A 120 10.65 10.32 -2.55
N PRO A 121 11.87 9.83 -2.73
CA PRO A 121 12.74 10.34 -3.78
C PRO A 121 12.23 9.91 -5.16
N ALA A 122 12.13 10.84 -6.09
CA ALA A 122 11.77 10.59 -7.48
C ALA A 122 12.69 11.33 -8.44
N ASP A 123 12.92 10.78 -9.62
CA ASP A 123 13.55 11.51 -10.72
C ASP A 123 12.79 12.80 -10.99
N ALA A 124 13.48 13.93 -11.10
CA ALA A 124 12.85 15.24 -11.22
C ALA A 124 11.97 15.37 -12.47
N SER A 125 12.38 14.73 -13.57
CA SER A 125 11.65 14.74 -14.84
C SER A 125 10.44 13.81 -14.80
N VAL A 126 10.59 12.63 -14.18
CA VAL A 126 9.50 11.67 -13.99
C VAL A 126 8.43 12.23 -13.04
N ASN A 127 8.86 12.87 -11.94
CA ASN A 127 7.94 13.54 -11.01
C ASN A 127 7.13 14.64 -11.72
N SER A 128 7.81 15.42 -12.59
CA SER A 128 7.13 16.43 -13.41
C SER A 128 6.13 15.82 -14.40
N ALA A 129 6.46 14.68 -15.01
CA ALA A 129 5.57 13.98 -15.94
C ALA A 129 4.35 13.38 -15.22
N ARG A 130 4.58 12.75 -14.06
CA ARG A 130 3.49 12.24 -13.20
C ARG A 130 2.55 13.37 -12.79
N SER A 131 3.09 14.54 -12.47
CA SER A 131 2.31 15.71 -12.07
C SER A 131 1.41 15.38 -10.85
N ASN A 132 0.09 15.56 -10.97
CA ASN A 132 -0.88 15.20 -9.95
C ASN A 132 -1.90 14.15 -10.44
N LYS A 133 -1.52 13.34 -11.45
CA LYS A 133 -2.36 12.24 -11.93
C LYS A 133 -2.69 11.28 -10.79
N ILE A 134 -3.88 10.72 -10.82
CA ILE A 134 -4.28 9.71 -9.85
C ILE A 134 -3.50 8.40 -10.05
N TYR A 135 -3.51 7.56 -9.06
CA TYR A 135 -2.99 6.19 -9.19
C TYR A 135 -4.10 5.26 -9.67
N ASP A 136 -3.96 4.79 -10.88
CA ASP A 136 -4.86 3.81 -11.49
C ASP A 136 -4.10 2.97 -12.52
N THR A 137 -4.72 1.89 -12.98
CA THR A 137 -4.27 1.16 -14.18
C THR A 137 -4.56 2.02 -15.40
N SER A 138 -3.52 2.29 -16.19
CA SER A 138 -3.64 3.17 -17.35
C SER A 138 -4.54 2.56 -18.43
N ASP A 139 -5.45 3.36 -18.97
CA ASP A 139 -6.36 2.96 -20.06
C ASP A 139 -5.62 2.88 -21.40
N THR A 140 -5.38 1.66 -21.88
CA THR A 140 -4.70 1.41 -23.15
C THR A 140 -5.46 1.92 -24.37
N SER A 141 -6.73 2.29 -24.23
CA SER A 141 -7.57 2.89 -25.28
C SER A 141 -7.52 4.41 -25.30
N ASP A 142 -6.97 5.04 -24.25
CA ASP A 142 -6.80 6.50 -24.20
C ASP A 142 -5.81 6.96 -25.27
N ALA A 143 -6.15 8.05 -25.97
CA ALA A 143 -5.32 8.61 -27.04
C ALA A 143 -3.94 9.13 -26.56
N LYS A 144 -3.79 9.36 -25.25
CA LYS A 144 -2.53 9.78 -24.61
C LYS A 144 -1.83 8.64 -23.87
N TYR A 145 -2.34 7.43 -23.98
CA TYR A 145 -1.67 6.28 -23.35
C TYR A 145 -0.22 6.17 -23.79
N GLN A 146 0.66 6.00 -22.82
CA GLN A 146 2.09 5.80 -23.02
C GLN A 146 2.60 4.66 -22.14
N LYS A 147 3.46 3.82 -22.71
CA LYS A 147 4.25 2.80 -22.01
C LYS A 147 5.63 2.70 -22.67
N PRO A 148 6.72 3.10 -21.99
CA PRO A 148 6.74 3.64 -20.61
C PRO A 148 6.06 5.00 -20.50
N GLY A 149 5.53 5.33 -19.33
CA GLY A 149 4.96 6.64 -19.02
C GLY A 149 5.99 7.76 -19.04
N HIS A 150 7.28 7.41 -18.88
CA HIS A 150 8.41 8.30 -19.06
C HIS A 150 9.68 7.53 -19.45
N PRO A 151 10.55 8.07 -20.33
CA PRO A 151 11.79 7.39 -20.74
C PRO A 151 12.71 6.97 -19.59
N GLU A 152 12.76 7.74 -18.49
CA GLU A 152 13.55 7.42 -17.29
C GLU A 152 12.81 6.46 -16.32
N ALA A 153 11.58 6.06 -16.62
CA ALA A 153 10.76 5.19 -15.77
C ALA A 153 10.12 4.07 -16.61
N GLN A 154 10.93 3.12 -17.05
CA GLN A 154 10.59 2.10 -18.05
C GLN A 154 9.47 1.13 -17.62
N LEU A 155 9.22 1.00 -16.32
CA LEU A 155 8.21 0.08 -15.76
C LEU A 155 6.89 0.76 -15.43
N THR A 156 6.72 2.02 -15.85
CA THR A 156 5.49 2.80 -15.67
C THR A 156 4.63 2.81 -16.92
N SER A 157 3.37 3.16 -16.77
CA SER A 157 2.50 3.64 -17.86
C SER A 157 1.71 4.86 -17.40
N ASP A 158 1.23 5.64 -18.35
CA ASP A 158 0.34 6.76 -18.07
C ASP A 158 -0.67 6.96 -19.19
N ASP A 159 -1.74 7.70 -18.88
CA ASP A 159 -2.77 8.15 -19.82
C ASP A 159 -3.16 9.62 -19.51
N THR A 160 -4.35 10.04 -19.88
CA THR A 160 -4.80 11.43 -19.67
C THR A 160 -4.80 11.84 -18.19
N ASP A 161 -5.24 10.98 -17.29
CA ASP A 161 -5.51 11.32 -15.89
C ASP A 161 -4.89 10.36 -14.87
N SER A 162 -4.37 9.19 -15.30
CA SER A 162 -3.77 8.21 -14.41
C SER A 162 -2.26 8.03 -14.60
N TRP A 163 -1.62 7.58 -13.53
CA TRP A 163 -0.24 7.13 -13.48
C TRP A 163 -0.17 5.73 -12.88
N GLU A 164 0.34 4.79 -13.64
CA GLU A 164 0.55 3.42 -13.19
C GLU A 164 2.04 3.20 -12.88
N PRO A 165 2.43 3.08 -11.60
CA PRO A 165 3.81 2.90 -11.19
C PRO A 165 4.30 1.46 -11.42
N PRO A 166 5.63 1.20 -11.25
CA PRO A 166 6.18 -0.15 -11.28
C PRO A 166 5.45 -1.08 -10.31
N ALA A 167 5.27 -2.34 -10.72
CA ALA A 167 4.46 -3.30 -9.97
C ALA A 167 4.99 -3.58 -8.55
N ASP A 168 6.31 -3.48 -8.35
CA ASP A 168 7.02 -3.72 -7.09
C ASP A 168 6.96 -2.56 -6.08
N VAL A 169 6.21 -1.49 -6.37
CA VAL A 169 5.98 -0.36 -5.45
C VAL A 169 4.50 0.03 -5.36
N ARG A 170 3.62 -0.68 -6.02
CA ARG A 170 2.18 -0.35 -6.03
C ARG A 170 1.55 -0.49 -4.66
N GLY A 171 1.87 -1.56 -3.95
CA GLY A 171 1.38 -1.80 -2.60
C GLY A 171 1.90 -0.78 -1.60
N GLU A 172 3.18 -0.42 -1.71
CA GLU A 172 3.82 0.60 -0.90
C GLU A 172 3.14 1.98 -1.10
N ILE A 173 2.87 2.36 -2.36
CA ILE A 173 2.14 3.59 -2.69
C ILE A 173 0.71 3.55 -2.16
N ALA A 174 0.02 2.41 -2.30
CA ALA A 174 -1.32 2.25 -1.78
C ALA A 174 -1.36 2.40 -0.25
N ARG A 175 -0.43 1.77 0.47
CA ARG A 175 -0.33 1.89 1.94
C ARG A 175 0.02 3.31 2.40
N ALA A 176 0.78 4.06 1.61
CA ALA A 176 0.99 5.49 1.86
C ALA A 176 -0.30 6.30 1.69
N ALA A 177 -1.09 6.01 0.66
CA ALA A 177 -2.38 6.70 0.44
C ALA A 177 -3.41 6.37 1.54
N PHE A 178 -3.52 5.11 1.98
CA PHE A 178 -4.36 4.73 3.12
C PHE A 178 -3.92 5.40 4.43
N TYR A 179 -2.61 5.51 4.65
CA TYR A 179 -2.09 6.24 5.79
C TYR A 179 -2.52 7.70 5.76
N MET A 180 -2.40 8.38 4.63
CA MET A 180 -2.79 9.79 4.50
C MET A 180 -4.27 10.01 4.79
N ASP A 181 -5.15 9.15 4.27
CA ASP A 181 -6.59 9.19 4.52
C ASP A 181 -6.94 9.01 6.00
N VAL A 182 -6.21 8.15 6.72
CA VAL A 182 -6.47 7.90 8.15
C VAL A 182 -5.82 8.95 9.03
N ARG A 183 -4.59 9.37 8.70
CA ARG A 183 -3.82 10.33 9.53
C ARG A 183 -4.44 11.73 9.51
N TYR A 184 -4.96 12.17 8.37
CA TYR A 184 -5.44 13.54 8.17
C TYR A 184 -6.96 13.57 8.09
N SER A 185 -7.61 13.79 9.23
CA SER A 185 -9.07 13.84 9.37
C SER A 185 -9.64 15.25 9.46
N GLY A 186 -8.81 16.30 9.33
CA GLY A 186 -9.24 17.70 9.36
C GLY A 186 -9.59 18.21 10.75
N ASP A 187 -9.21 17.53 11.81
CA ASP A 187 -9.51 17.87 13.20
C ASP A 187 -8.57 18.93 13.79
N LYS A 188 -7.49 19.29 13.07
CA LYS A 188 -6.50 20.28 13.52
C LYS A 188 -6.29 21.42 12.53
N ALA A 189 -5.73 22.50 13.03
CA ALA A 189 -5.39 23.65 12.19
C ALA A 189 -4.36 23.29 11.11
N ASN A 190 -4.60 23.72 9.88
CA ASN A 190 -3.81 23.45 8.68
C ASN A 190 -3.76 21.95 8.29
N GLU A 191 -4.68 21.15 8.78
CA GLU A 191 -4.95 19.78 8.33
C GLU A 191 -6.31 19.72 7.67
N ASN A 192 -6.39 19.21 6.45
CA ASN A 192 -7.64 18.94 5.77
C ASN A 192 -8.05 17.49 5.96
N ASP A 193 -9.33 17.20 5.87
CA ASP A 193 -9.86 15.83 5.92
C ASP A 193 -9.63 15.17 4.55
N LEU A 194 -8.46 14.53 4.40
CA LEU A 194 -8.07 13.84 3.18
C LEU A 194 -8.89 12.55 3.01
N LYS A 195 -9.38 12.29 1.79
CA LYS A 195 -10.28 11.16 1.52
C LYS A 195 -9.94 10.42 0.24
N LEU A 196 -9.90 9.11 0.34
CA LEU A 196 -9.86 8.24 -0.83
C LEU A 196 -11.26 8.07 -1.40
N THR A 197 -11.36 8.07 -2.74
CA THR A 197 -12.64 7.90 -3.44
C THR A 197 -12.49 7.06 -4.70
N ASN A 198 -13.61 6.48 -5.16
CA ASN A 198 -13.75 5.90 -6.49
C ASN A 198 -14.50 6.83 -7.45
N ASP A 199 -15.09 7.91 -6.94
CA ASP A 199 -15.79 8.89 -7.77
C ASP A 199 -14.80 9.92 -8.30
N LEU A 200 -14.38 9.74 -9.54
CA LEU A 200 -13.42 10.63 -10.21
C LEU A 200 -13.94 12.06 -10.34
N SER A 201 -15.26 12.27 -10.28
CA SER A 201 -15.85 13.62 -10.34
C SER A 201 -15.58 14.46 -9.08
N GLU A 202 -15.27 13.81 -7.96
CA GLU A 202 -14.85 14.48 -6.71
C GLU A 202 -13.38 14.93 -6.75
N ILE A 203 -12.57 14.35 -7.64
CA ILE A 203 -11.13 14.62 -7.74
C ILE A 203 -10.90 15.85 -8.64
N SER A 204 -10.51 16.95 -8.05
CA SER A 204 -10.17 18.18 -8.76
C SER A 204 -9.07 18.95 -8.02
N SER A 205 -8.41 19.88 -8.69
CA SER A 205 -7.43 20.77 -8.05
C SER A 205 -8.08 21.48 -6.86
N ALA A 206 -7.41 21.43 -5.72
CA ALA A 206 -7.85 21.94 -4.43
C ALA A 206 -8.98 21.11 -3.75
N SER A 207 -9.42 19.98 -4.30
CA SER A 207 -10.23 19.03 -3.54
C SER A 207 -9.38 18.30 -2.50
N VAL A 208 -10.03 17.64 -1.56
CA VAL A 208 -9.39 16.77 -0.56
C VAL A 208 -9.41 15.31 -0.96
N PHE A 209 -10.04 15.01 -2.10
CA PHE A 209 -10.23 13.66 -2.60
C PHE A 209 -9.09 13.23 -3.50
N PHE A 210 -8.73 11.95 -3.38
CA PHE A 210 -7.71 11.31 -4.21
C PHE A 210 -8.09 9.85 -4.48
N GLY A 211 -7.48 9.23 -5.43
CA GLY A 211 -7.84 7.85 -5.78
C GLY A 211 -6.82 7.17 -6.67
N ARG A 212 -7.22 6.03 -7.15
CA ARG A 212 -8.54 5.37 -7.10
C ARG A 212 -8.58 4.34 -5.98
N LEU A 213 -9.55 4.40 -5.09
CA LEU A 213 -9.62 3.51 -3.92
C LEU A 213 -9.60 2.03 -4.29
N ASP A 214 -10.41 1.59 -5.27
CA ASP A 214 -10.48 0.17 -5.65
C ASP A 214 -9.14 -0.32 -6.24
N THR A 215 -8.50 0.48 -7.08
CA THR A 215 -7.17 0.17 -7.63
C THR A 215 -6.11 0.10 -6.53
N LEU A 216 -6.14 1.03 -5.58
CA LEU A 216 -5.23 1.01 -4.43
C LEU A 216 -5.44 -0.23 -3.55
N LEU A 217 -6.69 -0.69 -3.37
CA LEU A 217 -6.99 -1.96 -2.68
C LEU A 217 -6.42 -3.17 -3.43
N GLU A 218 -6.61 -3.22 -4.76
CA GLU A 218 -6.03 -4.28 -5.59
C GLU A 218 -4.52 -4.29 -5.52
N TRP A 219 -3.87 -3.14 -5.59
CA TRP A 219 -2.41 -3.01 -5.51
C TRP A 219 -1.88 -3.42 -4.14
N HIS A 220 -2.54 -3.02 -3.07
CA HIS A 220 -2.18 -3.43 -1.72
C HIS A 220 -2.17 -4.97 -1.55
N ILE A 221 -3.14 -5.65 -2.16
CA ILE A 221 -3.24 -7.11 -2.11
C ILE A 221 -2.20 -7.76 -3.04
N ALA A 222 -1.98 -7.18 -4.23
CA ALA A 222 -1.09 -7.74 -5.24
C ALA A 222 0.40 -7.57 -4.90
N ASP A 223 0.74 -6.53 -4.15
CA ASP A 223 2.10 -6.18 -3.73
C ASP A 223 2.15 -6.11 -2.19
N PRO A 224 2.36 -7.25 -1.50
CA PRO A 224 2.43 -7.34 -0.05
C PRO A 224 3.62 -6.58 0.52
N VAL A 225 3.52 -6.21 1.80
CA VAL A 225 4.59 -5.53 2.55
C VAL A 225 5.88 -6.34 2.50
N ASP A 226 6.94 -5.73 2.02
CA ASP A 226 8.28 -6.29 1.99
C ASP A 226 9.15 -5.87 3.20
N ASN A 227 10.39 -6.32 3.23
CA ASN A 227 11.31 -5.99 4.32
C ASN A 227 11.79 -4.53 4.28
N ASP A 228 11.99 -3.96 3.10
CA ASP A 228 12.50 -2.59 2.96
C ASP A 228 11.46 -1.59 3.44
N GLU A 229 10.18 -1.85 3.15
CA GLU A 229 9.05 -1.07 3.65
C GLU A 229 8.94 -1.13 5.18
N ARG A 230 9.15 -2.31 5.79
CA ARG A 230 9.17 -2.46 7.26
C ARG A 230 10.32 -1.69 7.89
N VAL A 231 11.52 -1.84 7.37
CA VAL A 231 12.71 -1.11 7.84
C VAL A 231 12.49 0.40 7.74
N ARG A 232 11.91 0.85 6.62
CA ARG A 232 11.57 2.26 6.43
C ARG A 232 10.58 2.75 7.48
N ASN A 233 9.52 2.00 7.75
CA ASN A 233 8.52 2.31 8.79
C ASN A 233 9.16 2.41 10.18
N ASP A 234 10.08 1.49 10.50
CA ASP A 234 10.86 1.51 11.75
C ASP A 234 11.73 2.77 11.87
N LEU A 235 12.43 3.14 10.81
CA LEU A 235 13.29 4.33 10.80
C LEU A 235 12.48 5.63 10.88
N VAL A 236 11.33 5.73 10.22
CA VAL A 236 10.44 6.88 10.36
C VAL A 236 10.02 7.04 11.83
N TYR A 237 9.67 5.94 12.49
CA TYR A 237 9.33 5.95 13.90
C TYR A 237 10.52 6.29 14.80
N SER A 238 11.62 5.55 14.67
CA SER A 238 12.75 5.64 15.61
C SER A 238 13.51 6.95 15.51
N ASP A 239 13.76 7.42 14.30
CA ASP A 239 14.70 8.52 14.05
C ASP A 239 13.98 9.85 13.77
N TYR A 240 12.77 9.81 13.20
CA TYR A 240 12.12 11.00 12.66
C TYR A 240 10.77 11.34 13.31
N GLN A 241 9.66 10.81 12.82
CA GLN A 241 8.32 11.31 13.10
C GLN A 241 7.70 10.77 14.39
N LYS A 242 8.18 9.67 14.91
CA LYS A 242 7.65 9.00 16.12
C LYS A 242 6.25 8.41 15.93
N ASN A 243 5.79 8.28 14.68
CA ASN A 243 4.63 7.51 14.33
C ASN A 243 4.97 6.46 13.26
N ARG A 244 4.09 5.50 13.09
CA ARG A 244 4.24 4.38 12.15
C ARG A 244 3.10 4.39 11.14
N ASN A 245 3.33 3.87 9.95
CA ASN A 245 2.24 3.52 9.05
C ASN A 245 1.62 2.20 9.52
N PRO A 246 0.36 2.21 10.04
CA PRO A 246 -0.27 1.01 10.57
C PRO A 246 -0.54 -0.06 9.48
N PHE A 247 -0.60 0.33 8.23
CA PHE A 247 -0.86 -0.57 7.11
C PHE A 247 0.39 -1.30 6.62
N VAL A 248 1.56 -0.92 7.12
CA VAL A 248 2.80 -1.68 7.00
C VAL A 248 2.91 -2.72 8.12
N ASP A 249 2.56 -2.33 9.35
CA ASP A 249 2.62 -3.22 10.50
C ASP A 249 1.48 -4.26 10.51
N HIS A 250 0.30 -3.83 10.07
CA HIS A 250 -0.96 -4.58 10.05
C HIS A 250 -1.68 -4.40 8.70
N PRO A 251 -1.17 -5.01 7.63
CA PRO A 251 -1.75 -4.84 6.29
C PRO A 251 -3.22 -5.30 6.20
N GLU A 252 -3.64 -6.24 7.04
CA GLU A 252 -5.03 -6.70 7.12
C GLU A 252 -6.02 -5.59 7.53
N TRP A 253 -5.55 -4.54 8.17
CA TRP A 253 -6.42 -3.42 8.58
C TRP A 253 -6.91 -2.56 7.43
N VAL A 254 -6.21 -2.58 6.29
CA VAL A 254 -6.72 -1.93 5.07
C VAL A 254 -8.08 -2.50 4.70
N VAL A 255 -8.16 -3.83 4.58
CA VAL A 255 -9.42 -4.52 4.25
C VAL A 255 -10.47 -4.32 5.35
N ALA A 256 -10.06 -4.34 6.62
CA ALA A 256 -10.96 -4.13 7.75
C ALA A 256 -11.61 -2.74 7.77
N ILE A 257 -10.98 -1.73 7.17
CA ILE A 257 -11.50 -0.35 7.08
C ILE A 257 -12.24 -0.11 5.78
N TYR A 258 -11.61 -0.42 4.63
CA TYR A 258 -12.08 0.03 3.32
C TYR A 258 -12.91 -0.99 2.55
N ALA A 259 -12.80 -2.28 2.91
CA ALA A 259 -13.61 -3.36 2.35
C ALA A 259 -14.36 -4.13 3.45
N PRO A 260 -15.25 -3.47 4.21
CA PRO A 260 -16.00 -4.15 5.26
C PRO A 260 -16.87 -5.28 4.66
N PRO A 261 -17.19 -6.34 5.42
CA PRO A 261 -17.86 -7.55 4.92
C PRO A 261 -19.22 -7.36 4.22
N LYS A 262 -19.74 -6.14 4.17
CA LYS A 262 -20.98 -5.77 3.45
C LYS A 262 -20.73 -5.03 2.13
N SER A 263 -19.53 -4.53 1.88
CA SER A 263 -19.15 -4.05 0.57
C SER A 263 -18.75 -5.29 -0.25
N GLN A 264 -19.69 -5.78 -1.03
CA GLN A 264 -19.43 -6.81 -2.00
C GLN A 264 -18.33 -6.30 -2.94
N PHE A 265 -17.11 -6.86 -2.83
CA PHE A 265 -16.41 -7.14 -4.05
C PHE A 265 -17.42 -7.88 -4.90
N ARG A 266 -17.93 -7.26 -5.94
CA ARG A 266 -18.73 -7.97 -6.94
C ARG A 266 -17.78 -8.87 -7.71
N LEU A 267 -17.42 -9.98 -7.09
CA LEU A 267 -17.22 -11.20 -7.84
C LEU A 267 -18.53 -11.38 -8.58
N SER A 268 -18.51 -11.24 -9.89
CA SER A 268 -19.68 -11.34 -10.74
C SER A 268 -20.43 -12.62 -10.34
N ASN A 269 -21.56 -12.42 -9.64
CA ASN A 269 -22.51 -13.44 -9.23
C ASN A 269 -22.10 -14.44 -8.14
N PRO A 270 -22.16 -14.08 -6.82
CA PRO A 270 -22.24 -15.10 -5.80
C PRO A 270 -23.69 -15.65 -5.79
N LYS A 271 -23.92 -16.80 -6.37
CA LYS A 271 -24.98 -17.67 -5.87
C LYS A 271 -24.54 -18.20 -4.52
N ALA A 272 -24.50 -17.32 -3.50
CA ALA A 272 -24.50 -17.75 -2.12
C ALA A 272 -25.85 -18.47 -1.92
N ARG A 273 -25.84 -19.78 -1.94
CA ARG A 273 -26.90 -20.53 -1.29
C ARG A 273 -26.67 -20.37 0.20
N ASP A 274 -27.30 -19.35 0.78
CA ASP A 274 -27.54 -19.27 2.19
C ASP A 274 -28.40 -20.48 2.60
N GLY A 275 -27.74 -21.48 3.14
CA GLY A 275 -28.39 -22.61 3.81
C GLY A 275 -28.79 -22.26 5.24
N MET A 276 -29.16 -21.02 5.52
CA MET A 276 -29.78 -20.65 6.79
C MET A 276 -31.31 -20.66 6.66
N ILE A 277 -31.91 -21.80 6.84
CA ILE A 277 -33.31 -21.86 7.30
C ILE A 277 -33.26 -21.77 8.84
N ALA A 278 -33.28 -20.54 9.35
CA ALA A 278 -33.52 -20.29 10.76
C ALA A 278 -35.03 -20.45 11.01
N THR A 279 -35.45 -21.58 11.50
CA THR A 279 -36.75 -21.69 12.16
C THR A 279 -36.67 -21.00 13.51
N PRO A 280 -37.63 -20.12 13.88
CA PRO A 280 -37.63 -19.48 15.18
C PRO A 280 -37.68 -20.53 16.30
N GLY A 281 -36.66 -20.52 17.18
CA GLY A 281 -36.58 -21.39 18.35
C GLY A 281 -35.53 -22.51 18.28
N SER A 282 -34.80 -22.68 17.19
CA SER A 282 -33.67 -23.62 17.12
C SER A 282 -32.37 -22.95 17.55
N PRO A 283 -31.50 -23.66 18.31
CA PRO A 283 -30.17 -23.13 18.62
C PRO A 283 -29.36 -22.91 17.31
N PRO A 284 -28.52 -21.90 17.25
CA PRO A 284 -27.73 -21.62 16.04
C PRO A 284 -26.84 -22.82 15.71
N VAL A 285 -27.03 -23.40 14.52
CA VAL A 285 -26.15 -24.43 14.00
C VAL A 285 -24.87 -23.74 13.56
N LEU A 286 -23.74 -24.08 14.17
CA LEU A 286 -22.43 -23.62 13.76
C LEU A 286 -22.13 -24.20 12.38
N VAL A 287 -22.12 -23.33 11.35
CA VAL A 287 -21.69 -23.75 10.00
C VAL A 287 -20.18 -23.93 10.07
N GLN A 288 -19.69 -25.14 9.89
CA GLN A 288 -18.29 -25.53 10.03
C GLN A 288 -17.42 -25.18 8.81
N SER A 289 -18.02 -24.74 7.71
CA SER A 289 -17.31 -24.37 6.49
C SER A 289 -18.04 -23.28 5.73
N PHE A 290 -17.33 -22.55 4.88
CA PHE A 290 -17.93 -21.67 3.89
C PHE A 290 -17.47 -22.06 2.50
N HIS A 291 -18.34 -21.83 1.52
CA HIS A 291 -18.09 -22.15 0.12
C HIS A 291 -18.14 -20.86 -0.69
N PHE A 292 -17.26 -20.75 -1.67
CA PHE A 292 -17.39 -19.76 -2.71
C PHE A 292 -17.01 -20.34 -4.08
N ASP A 293 -17.72 -19.88 -5.11
CA ASP A 293 -17.42 -20.19 -6.50
C ASP A 293 -16.79 -18.96 -7.14
N ILE A 294 -15.63 -19.13 -7.73
CA ILE A 294 -14.95 -18.07 -8.48
C ILE A 294 -15.06 -18.44 -9.97
N GLU A 295 -15.74 -17.61 -10.75
CA GLU A 295 -15.76 -17.72 -12.20
C GLU A 295 -14.53 -17.00 -12.77
N LEU A 296 -13.70 -17.74 -13.51
CA LEU A 296 -12.47 -17.22 -14.06
C LEU A 296 -12.72 -16.70 -15.47
N ALA A 297 -12.37 -15.46 -15.72
CA ALA A 297 -12.62 -14.78 -17.00
C ALA A 297 -11.89 -15.42 -18.20
N ARG A 298 -10.88 -16.27 -17.96
CA ARG A 298 -10.10 -16.97 -18.99
C ARG A 298 -9.78 -18.40 -18.56
N PRO A 299 -9.73 -19.37 -19.48
CA PRO A 299 -9.21 -20.69 -19.17
C PRO A 299 -7.72 -20.64 -18.82
N GLY A 300 -7.28 -21.48 -17.88
CA GLY A 300 -5.90 -21.55 -17.45
C GLY A 300 -5.73 -22.33 -16.15
N LYS A 301 -4.49 -22.54 -15.73
CA LYS A 301 -4.17 -23.08 -14.42
C LYS A 301 -4.18 -21.96 -13.40
N PHE A 302 -4.96 -22.13 -12.34
CA PHE A 302 -5.06 -21.16 -11.26
C PHE A 302 -4.76 -21.81 -9.91
N VAL A 303 -4.22 -21.01 -9.01
CA VAL A 303 -3.94 -21.38 -7.63
C VAL A 303 -4.75 -20.46 -6.73
N VAL A 304 -5.43 -21.02 -5.72
CA VAL A 304 -5.94 -20.24 -4.60
C VAL A 304 -4.92 -20.23 -3.51
N LEU A 305 -4.44 -19.07 -3.18
CA LEU A 305 -3.56 -18.83 -2.05
C LEU A 305 -4.41 -18.37 -0.87
N LYS A 306 -4.04 -18.80 0.32
CA LYS A 306 -4.69 -18.49 1.59
C LYS A 306 -3.68 -17.79 2.50
N SER A 307 -4.12 -16.78 3.23
CA SER A 307 -3.34 -16.07 4.23
C SER A 307 -4.20 -15.70 5.42
N THR A 308 -3.61 -15.68 6.62
CA THR A 308 -4.25 -15.17 7.84
C THR A 308 -3.78 -13.76 8.21
N ASP A 309 -2.72 -13.28 7.57
CA ASP A 309 -2.01 -12.03 7.89
C ASP A 309 -1.75 -11.12 6.67
N LEU A 310 -2.16 -11.53 5.46
CA LEU A 310 -1.88 -10.87 4.18
C LEU A 310 -0.39 -10.81 3.79
N VAL A 311 0.47 -11.39 4.59
CA VAL A 311 1.94 -11.42 4.40
C VAL A 311 2.39 -12.80 3.96
N HIS A 312 1.96 -13.84 4.66
CA HIS A 312 2.33 -15.23 4.39
C HIS A 312 1.21 -15.92 3.63
N TRP A 313 1.50 -16.31 2.38
CA TRP A 313 0.55 -16.95 1.49
C TRP A 313 0.91 -18.41 1.27
N VAL A 314 -0.03 -19.29 1.57
CA VAL A 314 0.08 -20.72 1.32
C VAL A 314 -0.91 -21.18 0.28
N GLU A 315 -0.54 -22.16 -0.54
CA GLU A 315 -1.44 -22.73 -1.52
C GLU A 315 -2.57 -23.51 -0.84
N ALA A 316 -3.79 -23.08 -1.07
CA ALA A 316 -4.98 -23.70 -0.48
C ALA A 316 -5.69 -24.63 -1.46
N LYS A 317 -5.68 -24.32 -2.76
CA LYS A 317 -6.30 -25.16 -3.80
C LYS A 317 -5.78 -24.81 -5.19
N GLN A 318 -5.73 -25.84 -6.06
CA GLN A 318 -5.45 -25.68 -7.49
C GLN A 318 -6.69 -25.98 -8.33
N SER A 319 -6.86 -25.28 -9.45
CA SER A 319 -7.88 -25.57 -10.46
C SER A 319 -7.32 -25.50 -11.86
N VAL A 320 -7.91 -26.29 -12.76
CA VAL A 320 -7.50 -26.45 -14.16
C VAL A 320 -8.55 -25.99 -15.16
N SER A 321 -9.72 -25.50 -14.71
CA SER A 321 -10.85 -25.13 -15.59
C SER A 321 -11.62 -23.94 -15.06
N GLY A 322 -12.34 -23.24 -15.92
CA GLY A 322 -12.92 -21.92 -15.76
C GLY A 322 -13.82 -21.60 -14.56
N VAL A 323 -14.16 -22.58 -13.72
CA VAL A 323 -14.86 -22.34 -12.43
C VAL A 323 -14.08 -23.01 -11.32
N LEU A 324 -13.66 -22.22 -10.35
CA LEU A 324 -13.01 -22.71 -9.14
C LEU A 324 -14.04 -22.75 -8.01
N ARG A 325 -14.33 -23.96 -7.53
CA ARG A 325 -15.13 -24.16 -6.31
C ARG A 325 -14.23 -24.48 -5.14
N ALA A 326 -14.26 -23.66 -4.12
CA ALA A 326 -13.45 -23.83 -2.93
C ALA A 326 -14.33 -23.89 -1.66
N GLU A 327 -14.00 -24.83 -0.78
CA GLU A 327 -14.60 -24.99 0.54
C GLU A 327 -13.50 -24.87 1.57
N PHE A 328 -13.72 -24.03 2.60
CA PHE A 328 -12.75 -23.78 3.65
C PHE A 328 -13.37 -23.96 5.03
N PRO A 329 -12.67 -24.63 5.96
CA PRO A 329 -13.12 -24.78 7.32
C PRO A 329 -13.18 -23.43 8.06
N ARG A 330 -14.08 -23.30 9.00
CA ARG A 330 -14.33 -22.07 9.77
C ARG A 330 -13.50 -21.94 11.05
N ASP A 331 -12.54 -22.80 11.23
CA ASP A 331 -11.68 -22.88 12.41
C ASP A 331 -10.61 -21.78 12.52
N GLU A 332 -10.46 -20.96 11.47
CA GLU A 332 -9.56 -19.82 11.48
C GLU A 332 -10.35 -18.52 11.61
N PRO A 333 -10.03 -17.65 12.59
CA PRO A 333 -10.82 -16.45 12.89
C PRO A 333 -10.76 -15.38 11.79
N ARG A 334 -9.74 -15.40 10.92
CA ARG A 334 -9.60 -14.53 9.73
C ARG A 334 -8.86 -15.29 8.66
N CYS A 335 -9.34 -15.21 7.42
CA CYS A 335 -8.67 -15.83 6.30
C CYS A 335 -8.90 -15.00 5.04
N PHE A 336 -7.82 -14.70 4.34
CA PHE A 336 -7.81 -13.99 3.08
C PHE A 336 -7.50 -14.99 1.97
N PHE A 337 -8.08 -14.78 0.79
CA PHE A 337 -7.87 -15.62 -0.36
C PHE A 337 -7.46 -14.80 -1.57
N ARG A 338 -6.49 -15.30 -2.31
CA ARG A 338 -6.02 -14.71 -3.56
C ARG A 338 -6.01 -15.78 -4.64
N VAL A 339 -6.51 -15.45 -5.83
CA VAL A 339 -6.42 -16.32 -7.01
C VAL A 339 -5.30 -15.82 -7.90
N GLN A 340 -4.38 -16.70 -8.24
CA GLN A 340 -3.24 -16.37 -9.10
C GLN A 340 -3.20 -17.34 -10.29
N GLN A 341 -3.05 -16.81 -11.50
CA GLN A 341 -2.80 -17.62 -12.68
C GLN A 341 -1.36 -18.11 -12.70
N ARG A 342 -1.13 -19.41 -12.91
CA ARG A 342 0.20 -19.94 -13.17
C ARG A 342 0.57 -19.77 -14.64
N PRO A 343 1.85 -19.45 -14.94
CA PRO A 343 2.35 -19.54 -16.32
C PRO A 343 2.17 -20.96 -16.85
N ASP A 344 1.86 -21.09 -18.13
CA ASP A 344 1.84 -22.37 -18.80
C ASP A 344 3.28 -22.87 -18.88
N GLY A 345 3.65 -23.85 -18.06
CA GLY A 345 5.01 -24.43 -18.11
C GLY A 345 5.55 -25.09 -16.83
N ASP A 346 4.81 -25.14 -15.72
CA ASP A 346 5.16 -25.89 -14.51
C ASP A 346 4.22 -27.05 -14.24
#